data_66bd89e2d31c29f45efda325ade256ae
#
_entry.id   66bd89e2d31c29f45efda325ade256ae
#
_cell.length_a   1.000
_cell.length_b   1.000
_cell.length_c   1.000
_cell.angle_alpha   90.00
_cell.angle_beta   90.00
_cell.angle_gamma   90.00
#
_symmetry.space_group_name_H-M   'P 1'
#
loop_
_entity.id
_entity.type
_entity.pdbx_description
1 polymer ?
#
loop_
_entity_poly.entity_id
_entity_poly.type
_entity_poly.pdbx_seq_one_letter_code
_entity_poly.pdbx_strand_id
1 'polypeptide(L)'
;MKNLFESFSIKDLTLKNKVVMAPLTRSRAKLDGSPTDLMATYYQQRSSAGLIIAEATQISQQGQGYIATPGIYNSSHVAAWQKVVDQVHAKDGLICLQLWHVGRISHTDFQPNQSAPVAPSAIQAKSKVYNDKGFLDTSMPRALDENEIADIVAQYVEAAKNAKQANFDMIEIHAANGYLIDQFLRDRTNKRSDNYGGSIENRSRFLLEIIDRVIEIYPAARVGCRIAPVSTFNDISDSNPKELFTYVAEELGKRNIGYLHVIEGDTGGDRNNQAFDYLNLYRAFKEAGGLASMANNGYTKELAEAAQDEIDLICFGRPFISNPDLVEKLKYNLPLTPGDESTFYGGGEHGYTDY
;
A
#
# COMPACT_ATOMS: atom_id res chain seq x y z
N MET A 1 -4.27 -22.57 20.21
CA MET A 1 -3.75 -21.23 19.90
C MET A 1 -3.41 -21.18 18.42
N LYS A 2 -3.92 -20.20 17.70
CA LYS A 2 -3.52 -19.98 16.31
C LYS A 2 -2.04 -19.68 16.27
N ASN A 3 -1.34 -20.14 15.24
CA ASN A 3 0.10 -20.01 15.12
C ASN A 3 0.43 -19.10 13.92
N LEU A 4 1.32 -18.10 14.12
CA LEU A 4 1.77 -17.18 13.09
C LEU A 4 2.42 -17.90 11.87
N PHE A 5 2.98 -19.09 12.10
CA PHE A 5 3.71 -19.88 11.09
C PHE A 5 2.87 -21.00 10.44
N GLU A 6 1.58 -21.07 10.74
CA GLU A 6 0.63 -21.95 10.04
C GLU A 6 0.18 -21.34 8.73
N SER A 7 -0.18 -22.20 7.78
CA SER A 7 -0.79 -21.76 6.52
C SER A 7 -2.13 -21.05 6.75
N PHE A 8 -2.44 -20.09 5.87
CA PHE A 8 -3.70 -19.37 5.89
C PHE A 8 -4.27 -19.28 4.46
N SER A 9 -5.56 -19.48 4.28
CA SER A 9 -6.18 -19.43 2.97
C SER A 9 -7.12 -18.24 2.82
N ILE A 10 -6.91 -17.47 1.76
CA ILE A 10 -7.85 -16.46 1.26
C ILE A 10 -8.54 -17.09 0.03
N LYS A 11 -9.68 -17.74 0.25
CA LYS A 11 -10.37 -18.56 -0.77
C LYS A 11 -9.42 -19.62 -1.35
N ASP A 12 -9.10 -19.50 -2.64
CA ASP A 12 -8.24 -20.40 -3.42
C ASP A 12 -6.74 -20.10 -3.30
N LEU A 13 -6.35 -19.03 -2.62
CA LEU A 13 -4.97 -18.68 -2.39
C LEU A 13 -4.52 -19.12 -1.00
N THR A 14 -3.55 -20.02 -0.94
CA THR A 14 -2.97 -20.49 0.32
C THR A 14 -1.61 -19.85 0.57
N LEU A 15 -1.54 -19.03 1.60
CA LEU A 15 -0.31 -18.46 2.14
C LEU A 15 0.36 -19.51 3.04
N LYS A 16 1.68 -19.70 2.90
CA LYS A 16 2.42 -20.71 3.68
C LYS A 16 2.58 -20.37 5.17
N ASN A 17 2.37 -19.11 5.54
CA ASN A 17 2.32 -18.60 6.91
C ASN A 17 1.55 -17.27 6.94
N LYS A 18 1.34 -16.69 8.12
CA LYS A 18 0.59 -15.46 8.35
C LYS A 18 1.47 -14.22 8.47
N VAL A 19 2.78 -14.37 8.24
CA VAL A 19 3.76 -13.27 8.22
C VAL A 19 3.76 -12.63 6.83
N VAL A 20 3.36 -11.37 6.74
CA VAL A 20 3.30 -10.62 5.47
C VAL A 20 4.42 -9.59 5.44
N MET A 21 5.09 -9.45 4.29
CA MET A 21 6.00 -8.33 4.06
C MET A 21 5.21 -7.10 3.66
N ALA A 22 5.31 -6.02 4.45
CA ALA A 22 4.67 -4.74 4.15
C ALA A 22 5.25 -4.08 2.89
N PRO A 23 4.46 -3.29 2.16
CA PRO A 23 4.98 -2.48 1.05
C PRO A 23 5.92 -1.40 1.60
N LEU A 24 7.14 -1.39 1.08
CA LEU A 24 8.23 -0.50 1.49
C LEU A 24 8.83 0.15 0.25
N THR A 25 8.65 1.46 0.09
CA THR A 25 9.35 2.22 -0.96
C THR A 25 10.86 2.17 -0.72
N ARG A 26 11.60 1.65 -1.69
CA ARG A 26 13.06 1.52 -1.60
C ARG A 26 13.79 2.42 -2.63
N SER A 27 13.06 3.04 -3.57
CA SER A 27 13.60 3.97 -4.57
C SER A 27 14.78 3.39 -5.36
N ARG A 28 14.63 2.20 -5.91
CA ARG A 28 15.63 1.47 -6.71
C ARG A 28 15.14 1.06 -8.10
N ALA A 29 13.99 1.57 -8.52
CA ALA A 29 13.56 1.48 -9.91
C ALA A 29 14.42 2.40 -10.81
N LYS A 30 14.37 2.20 -12.11
CA LYS A 30 14.94 3.14 -13.07
C LYS A 30 14.16 4.47 -13.05
N LEU A 31 14.76 5.53 -13.59
CA LEU A 31 14.11 6.85 -13.65
C LEU A 31 12.85 6.87 -14.53
N ASP A 32 12.73 5.93 -15.46
CA ASP A 32 11.52 5.72 -16.26
C ASP A 32 10.41 4.93 -15.53
N GLY A 33 10.65 4.55 -14.28
CA GLY A 33 9.74 3.74 -13.46
C GLY A 33 9.83 2.22 -13.70
N SER A 34 10.75 1.74 -14.56
CA SER A 34 10.92 0.30 -14.77
C SER A 34 11.61 -0.36 -13.57
N PRO A 35 11.07 -1.45 -13.00
CA PRO A 35 11.78 -2.28 -12.03
C PRO A 35 13.15 -2.75 -12.52
N THR A 36 14.09 -2.96 -11.60
CA THR A 36 15.45 -3.43 -11.89
C THR A 36 15.62 -4.91 -11.55
N ASP A 37 16.66 -5.56 -12.11
CA ASP A 37 17.03 -6.92 -11.74
C ASP A 37 17.40 -7.02 -10.25
N LEU A 38 17.91 -5.93 -9.67
CA LEU A 38 18.20 -5.82 -8.23
C LEU A 38 16.92 -5.92 -7.39
N MET A 39 15.81 -5.31 -7.85
CA MET A 39 14.50 -5.47 -7.21
C MET A 39 14.01 -6.93 -7.30
N ALA A 40 14.27 -7.61 -8.40
CA ALA A 40 13.91 -9.03 -8.52
C ALA A 40 14.66 -9.89 -7.48
N THR A 41 15.96 -9.68 -7.29
CA THR A 41 16.76 -10.34 -6.25
C THR A 41 16.23 -10.01 -4.85
N TYR A 42 15.91 -8.75 -4.57
CA TYR A 42 15.39 -8.29 -3.27
C TYR A 42 14.09 -8.99 -2.87
N TYR A 43 13.12 -9.06 -3.78
CA TYR A 43 11.85 -9.73 -3.50
C TYR A 43 12.01 -11.25 -3.44
N GLN A 44 12.83 -11.86 -4.32
CA GLN A 44 13.14 -13.29 -4.27
C GLN A 44 13.72 -13.73 -2.93
N GLN A 45 14.66 -12.95 -2.36
CA GLN A 45 15.26 -13.25 -1.06
C GLN A 45 14.23 -13.31 0.09
N ARG A 46 13.09 -12.63 -0.06
CA ARG A 46 12.02 -12.52 0.95
C ARG A 46 10.84 -13.45 0.68
N SER A 47 11.00 -14.42 -0.23
CA SER A 47 9.94 -15.36 -0.60
C SER A 47 9.52 -16.31 0.52
N SER A 48 10.18 -16.32 1.67
CA SER A 48 9.72 -17.04 2.88
C SER A 48 8.46 -16.44 3.51
N ALA A 49 8.14 -15.16 3.25
CA ALA A 49 6.89 -14.53 3.69
C ALA A 49 5.67 -15.27 3.14
N GLY A 50 4.58 -15.28 3.91
CA GLY A 50 3.30 -15.82 3.45
C GLY A 50 2.75 -15.06 2.24
N LEU A 51 2.96 -13.73 2.25
CA LEU A 51 2.69 -12.84 1.12
C LEU A 51 3.70 -11.70 1.13
N ILE A 52 4.24 -11.35 -0.02
CA ILE A 52 5.02 -10.12 -0.21
C ILE A 52 4.08 -9.07 -0.80
N ILE A 53 3.92 -7.91 -0.14
CA ILE A 53 3.32 -6.75 -0.79
C ILE A 53 4.47 -5.89 -1.30
N ALA A 54 4.60 -5.82 -2.62
CA ALA A 54 5.64 -5.04 -3.28
C ALA A 54 5.43 -3.54 -3.01
N GLU A 55 6.52 -2.78 -3.14
CA GLU A 55 6.49 -1.33 -2.92
C GLU A 55 5.41 -0.62 -3.75
N ALA A 56 4.94 0.52 -3.24
CA ALA A 56 3.95 1.34 -3.89
C ALA A 56 4.38 1.70 -5.32
N THR A 57 3.52 1.36 -6.28
CA THR A 57 3.80 1.40 -7.71
C THR A 57 2.79 2.31 -8.41
N GLN A 58 3.29 3.36 -9.05
CA GLN A 58 2.42 4.37 -9.65
C GLN A 58 1.66 3.84 -10.85
N ILE A 59 0.35 4.18 -10.90
CA ILE A 59 -0.58 3.80 -11.97
C ILE A 59 -0.45 4.68 -13.23
N SER A 60 0.24 5.79 -13.13
CA SER A 60 0.53 6.74 -14.21
C SER A 60 1.70 7.62 -13.82
N GLN A 61 2.29 8.37 -14.76
CA GLN A 61 3.33 9.35 -14.43
C GLN A 61 2.78 10.45 -13.50
N GLN A 62 1.52 10.86 -13.65
CA GLN A 62 0.88 11.83 -12.75
C GLN A 62 0.84 11.33 -11.31
N GLY A 63 0.81 10.01 -11.10
CA GLY A 63 0.82 9.37 -9.79
C GLY A 63 2.17 9.36 -9.08
N GLN A 64 3.24 9.89 -9.68
CA GLN A 64 4.59 9.89 -9.11
C GLN A 64 4.82 11.06 -8.16
N GLY A 65 5.50 10.82 -7.02
CA GLY A 65 5.89 11.85 -6.06
C GLY A 65 7.30 11.74 -5.52
N TYR A 66 8.03 10.66 -5.85
CA TYR A 66 9.40 10.42 -5.39
C TYR A 66 10.24 9.86 -6.53
N ILE A 67 11.55 10.13 -6.49
CA ILE A 67 12.50 9.63 -7.48
C ILE A 67 12.63 8.10 -7.41
N ALA A 68 12.84 7.47 -8.56
CA ALA A 68 13.15 6.04 -8.70
C ALA A 68 12.11 5.10 -8.03
N THR A 69 10.85 5.51 -7.99
CA THR A 69 9.72 4.64 -7.64
C THR A 69 9.19 3.94 -8.89
N PRO A 70 8.75 2.67 -8.77
CA PRO A 70 8.30 1.91 -9.94
C PRO A 70 6.92 2.32 -10.43
N GLY A 71 6.66 2.07 -11.71
CA GLY A 71 5.36 2.21 -12.37
C GLY A 71 4.81 0.88 -12.89
N ILE A 72 3.52 0.88 -13.29
CA ILE A 72 2.84 -0.26 -13.92
C ILE A 72 1.90 0.20 -15.06
N TYR A 73 2.21 1.27 -15.75
CA TYR A 73 1.32 1.92 -16.72
C TYR A 73 1.79 1.80 -18.19
N ASN A 74 2.78 0.99 -18.49
CA ASN A 74 3.23 0.70 -19.84
C ASN A 74 3.83 -0.71 -19.97
N SER A 75 4.06 -1.17 -21.21
CA SER A 75 4.54 -2.53 -21.51
C SER A 75 5.96 -2.81 -21.01
N SER A 76 6.84 -1.81 -20.92
CA SER A 76 8.19 -1.99 -20.37
C SER A 76 8.14 -2.23 -18.86
N HIS A 77 7.24 -1.54 -18.14
CA HIS A 77 7.00 -1.82 -16.73
C HIS A 77 6.45 -3.23 -16.51
N VAL A 78 5.47 -3.67 -17.31
CA VAL A 78 4.91 -5.02 -17.25
C VAL A 78 6.01 -6.07 -17.43
N ALA A 79 6.83 -5.96 -18.48
CA ALA A 79 7.91 -6.90 -18.75
C ALA A 79 8.97 -6.94 -17.64
N ALA A 80 9.27 -5.77 -17.02
CA ALA A 80 10.22 -5.69 -15.93
C ALA A 80 9.65 -6.28 -14.63
N TRP A 81 8.39 -6.00 -14.30
CA TRP A 81 7.70 -6.60 -13.16
C TRP A 81 7.52 -8.11 -13.30
N GLN A 82 7.25 -8.62 -14.52
CA GLN A 82 7.14 -10.05 -14.76
C GLN A 82 8.42 -10.79 -14.34
N LYS A 83 9.61 -10.26 -14.62
CA LYS A 83 10.88 -10.84 -14.15
C LYS A 83 10.96 -10.90 -12.62
N VAL A 84 10.47 -9.87 -11.92
CA VAL A 84 10.41 -9.85 -10.45
C VAL A 84 9.48 -10.95 -9.94
N VAL A 85 8.29 -11.04 -10.52
CA VAL A 85 7.27 -12.04 -10.14
C VAL A 85 7.80 -13.46 -10.40
N ASP A 86 8.38 -13.71 -11.58
CA ASP A 86 8.93 -15.02 -11.93
C ASP A 86 10.00 -15.49 -10.93
N GLN A 87 10.87 -14.58 -10.46
CA GLN A 87 11.89 -14.93 -9.46
C GLN A 87 11.30 -15.23 -8.09
N VAL A 88 10.24 -14.53 -7.68
CA VAL A 88 9.52 -14.82 -6.43
C VAL A 88 8.80 -16.17 -6.53
N HIS A 89 8.10 -16.43 -7.64
CA HIS A 89 7.41 -17.69 -7.89
C HIS A 89 8.39 -18.88 -7.99
N ALA A 90 9.59 -18.69 -8.53
CA ALA A 90 10.63 -19.72 -8.57
C ALA A 90 11.11 -20.17 -7.16
N LYS A 91 10.72 -19.46 -6.10
CA LYS A 91 10.94 -19.78 -4.69
C LYS A 91 9.63 -20.08 -3.95
N ASP A 92 8.58 -20.46 -4.67
CA ASP A 92 7.24 -20.72 -4.12
C ASP A 92 6.70 -19.54 -3.27
N GLY A 93 7.11 -18.30 -3.58
CA GLY A 93 6.63 -17.08 -2.96
C GLY A 93 5.34 -16.58 -3.62
N LEU A 94 4.53 -15.83 -2.87
CA LEU A 94 3.37 -15.10 -3.39
C LEU A 94 3.65 -13.60 -3.32
N ILE A 95 3.26 -12.86 -4.37
CA ILE A 95 3.53 -11.43 -4.47
C ILE A 95 2.29 -10.64 -4.90
N CYS A 96 2.01 -9.56 -4.17
CA CYS A 96 0.95 -8.60 -4.38
C CYS A 96 1.54 -7.26 -4.85
N LEU A 97 0.95 -6.60 -5.84
CA LEU A 97 1.36 -5.25 -6.25
C LEU A 97 0.51 -4.19 -5.58
N GLN A 98 1.15 -3.24 -4.87
CA GLN A 98 0.44 -2.09 -4.32
C GLN A 98 0.28 -0.99 -5.38
N LEU A 99 -0.96 -0.72 -5.81
CA LEU A 99 -1.30 0.32 -6.78
C LEU A 99 -1.42 1.68 -6.10
N TRP A 100 -0.77 2.71 -6.67
CA TRP A 100 -0.54 3.97 -6.00
C TRP A 100 -0.71 5.19 -6.91
N HIS A 101 -1.28 6.24 -6.34
CA HIS A 101 -1.26 7.60 -6.88
C HIS A 101 -1.06 8.58 -5.72
N VAL A 102 0.02 9.35 -5.74
CA VAL A 102 0.41 10.19 -4.60
C VAL A 102 -0.50 11.43 -4.39
N GLY A 103 -1.25 11.84 -5.42
CA GLY A 103 -2.06 13.05 -5.33
C GLY A 103 -1.21 14.30 -5.11
N ARG A 104 -1.55 15.08 -4.08
CA ARG A 104 -0.86 16.31 -3.70
C ARG A 104 0.55 16.11 -3.12
N ILE A 105 0.95 14.87 -2.83
CA ILE A 105 2.29 14.56 -2.33
C ILE A 105 3.23 14.40 -3.51
N SER A 106 3.42 15.48 -4.26
CA SER A 106 4.25 15.54 -5.46
C SER A 106 4.83 16.95 -5.68
N HIS A 107 5.68 17.04 -6.67
CA HIS A 107 6.27 18.29 -7.14
C HIS A 107 6.14 18.38 -8.65
N THR A 108 6.11 19.59 -9.21
CA THR A 108 6.03 19.82 -10.66
C THR A 108 7.13 19.11 -11.44
N ASP A 109 8.31 18.88 -10.84
CA ASP A 109 9.41 18.14 -11.47
C ASP A 109 9.03 16.68 -11.85
N PHE A 110 8.06 16.07 -11.16
CA PHE A 110 7.59 14.70 -11.44
C PHE A 110 6.40 14.67 -12.40
N GLN A 111 5.72 15.82 -12.57
CA GLN A 111 4.47 15.86 -13.29
C GLN A 111 4.67 16.02 -14.80
N PRO A 112 3.81 15.41 -15.64
CA PRO A 112 3.82 15.65 -17.08
C PRO A 112 3.80 17.16 -17.39
N ASN A 113 4.69 17.61 -18.27
CA ASN A 113 4.81 19.02 -18.68
C ASN A 113 4.99 19.99 -17.49
N GLN A 114 5.55 19.54 -16.38
CA GLN A 114 5.72 20.35 -15.15
C GLN A 114 4.41 20.96 -14.64
N SER A 115 3.30 20.29 -14.88
CA SER A 115 1.97 20.72 -14.41
C SER A 115 1.85 20.64 -12.88
N ALA A 116 0.81 21.26 -12.33
CA ALA A 116 0.50 21.10 -10.91
C ALA A 116 0.07 19.65 -10.60
N PRO A 117 0.49 19.07 -9.44
CA PRO A 117 -0.09 17.84 -8.93
C PRO A 117 -1.61 17.95 -8.78
N VAL A 118 -2.28 16.82 -8.69
CA VAL A 118 -3.75 16.77 -8.55
C VAL A 118 -4.16 16.34 -7.15
N ALA A 119 -5.35 16.79 -6.73
CA ALA A 119 -5.93 16.46 -5.43
C ALA A 119 -7.46 16.60 -5.48
N PRO A 120 -8.23 16.15 -4.48
CA PRO A 120 -9.65 16.45 -4.40
C PRO A 120 -9.92 17.96 -4.28
N SER A 121 -9.03 18.71 -3.65
CA SER A 121 -9.11 20.16 -3.47
C SER A 121 -7.71 20.79 -3.55
N ALA A 122 -7.62 22.06 -4.00
CA ALA A 122 -6.35 22.78 -4.13
C ALA A 122 -5.78 23.20 -2.76
N ILE A 123 -5.33 22.23 -1.98
CA ILE A 123 -4.75 22.40 -0.64
C ILE A 123 -3.35 21.78 -0.63
N GLN A 124 -2.31 22.60 -0.55
CA GLN A 124 -0.93 22.15 -0.47
C GLN A 124 -0.67 21.38 0.84
N ALA A 125 0.04 20.26 0.75
CA ALA A 125 0.46 19.52 1.93
C ALA A 125 1.68 20.17 2.60
N LYS A 126 1.71 20.20 3.92
CA LYS A 126 2.92 20.50 4.70
C LYS A 126 3.79 19.24 4.76
N SER A 127 4.36 18.87 3.63
CA SER A 127 5.18 17.66 3.47
C SER A 127 6.28 17.89 2.45
N LYS A 128 7.21 16.95 2.34
CA LYS A 128 8.32 17.00 1.40
C LYS A 128 8.33 15.79 0.50
N VAL A 129 8.82 15.98 -0.71
CA VAL A 129 9.17 14.93 -1.67
C VAL A 129 10.68 14.92 -1.88
N TYR A 130 11.20 13.84 -2.47
CA TYR A 130 12.64 13.68 -2.71
C TYR A 130 12.89 13.44 -4.20
N ASN A 131 13.72 14.28 -4.83
CA ASN A 131 14.19 14.13 -6.20
C ASN A 131 15.73 14.12 -6.28
N ASP A 132 16.31 14.28 -7.46
CA ASP A 132 17.75 14.35 -7.70
C ASP A 132 18.44 15.59 -7.09
N LYS A 133 17.66 16.62 -6.72
CA LYS A 133 18.14 17.85 -6.04
C LYS A 133 18.01 17.76 -4.52
N GLY A 134 17.43 16.68 -3.97
CA GLY A 134 17.18 16.48 -2.55
C GLY A 134 15.72 16.64 -2.13
N PHE A 135 15.49 17.06 -0.88
CA PHE A 135 14.15 17.29 -0.35
C PHE A 135 13.58 18.62 -0.84
N LEU A 136 12.39 18.58 -1.43
CA LEU A 136 11.61 19.72 -1.89
C LEU A 136 10.27 19.76 -1.17
N ASP A 137 9.73 20.95 -0.92
CA ASP A 137 8.35 21.10 -0.48
C ASP A 137 7.41 20.64 -1.61
N THR A 138 6.25 20.06 -1.26
CA THR A 138 5.24 19.69 -2.25
C THR A 138 4.79 20.93 -3.03
N SER A 139 4.49 20.79 -4.33
CA SER A 139 3.89 21.89 -5.11
C SER A 139 2.42 22.07 -4.73
N MET A 140 1.89 23.30 -4.93
CA MET A 140 0.47 23.57 -4.81
C MET A 140 -0.30 22.70 -5.81
N PRO A 141 -1.23 21.83 -5.37
CA PRO A 141 -2.01 21.02 -6.26
C PRO A 141 -3.18 21.82 -6.87
N ARG A 142 -3.71 21.32 -7.98
CA ARG A 142 -5.01 21.72 -8.47
C ARG A 142 -6.09 20.69 -8.09
N ALA A 143 -7.34 21.16 -7.98
CA ALA A 143 -8.47 20.26 -7.80
C ALA A 143 -8.75 19.48 -9.10
N LEU A 144 -9.13 18.20 -8.97
CA LEU A 144 -9.60 17.38 -10.08
C LEU A 144 -11.03 17.76 -10.48
N ASP A 145 -11.32 17.75 -11.78
CA ASP A 145 -12.68 17.76 -12.29
C ASP A 145 -13.30 16.35 -12.20
N GLU A 146 -14.63 16.23 -12.23
CA GLU A 146 -15.32 14.93 -12.15
C GLU A 146 -14.91 13.98 -13.31
N ASN A 147 -14.70 14.51 -14.52
CA ASN A 147 -14.21 13.70 -15.63
C ASN A 147 -12.79 13.17 -15.40
N GLU A 148 -11.91 13.97 -14.81
CA GLU A 148 -10.54 13.54 -14.47
C GLU A 148 -10.53 12.49 -13.37
N ILE A 149 -11.50 12.51 -12.44
CA ILE A 149 -11.67 11.44 -11.43
C ILE A 149 -11.99 10.12 -12.14
N ALA A 150 -12.90 10.12 -13.11
CA ALA A 150 -13.21 8.94 -13.91
C ALA A 150 -11.98 8.43 -14.71
N ASP A 151 -11.16 9.33 -15.25
CA ASP A 151 -9.92 8.99 -15.94
C ASP A 151 -8.91 8.30 -14.99
N ILE A 152 -8.80 8.77 -13.74
CA ILE A 152 -7.93 8.13 -12.75
C ILE A 152 -8.47 6.75 -12.34
N VAL A 153 -9.79 6.58 -12.19
CA VAL A 153 -10.40 5.25 -12.00
C VAL A 153 -10.02 4.32 -13.17
N ALA A 154 -10.08 4.81 -14.41
CA ALA A 154 -9.66 4.03 -15.58
C ALA A 154 -8.15 3.68 -15.55
N GLN A 155 -7.29 4.57 -15.03
CA GLN A 155 -5.87 4.29 -14.85
C GLN A 155 -5.63 3.18 -13.80
N TYR A 156 -6.39 3.12 -12.71
CA TYR A 156 -6.34 2.00 -11.75
C TYR A 156 -6.75 0.68 -12.41
N VAL A 157 -7.78 0.68 -13.26
CA VAL A 157 -8.21 -0.49 -14.03
C VAL A 157 -7.11 -0.97 -14.98
N GLU A 158 -6.47 -0.04 -15.70
CA GLU A 158 -5.37 -0.39 -16.61
C GLU A 158 -4.15 -0.92 -15.83
N ALA A 159 -3.82 -0.29 -14.71
CA ALA A 159 -2.77 -0.78 -13.81
C ALA A 159 -3.06 -2.20 -13.28
N ALA A 160 -4.32 -2.49 -12.94
CA ALA A 160 -4.74 -3.84 -12.53
C ALA A 160 -4.59 -4.87 -13.67
N LYS A 161 -4.94 -4.51 -14.92
CA LYS A 161 -4.71 -5.37 -16.09
C LYS A 161 -3.23 -5.64 -16.30
N ASN A 162 -2.40 -4.60 -16.21
CA ASN A 162 -0.96 -4.69 -16.35
C ASN A 162 -0.33 -5.57 -15.24
N ALA A 163 -0.80 -5.42 -13.99
CA ALA A 163 -0.39 -6.28 -12.88
C ALA A 163 -0.75 -7.76 -13.13
N LYS A 164 -1.95 -8.01 -13.66
CA LYS A 164 -2.40 -9.35 -14.05
C LYS A 164 -1.54 -9.92 -15.17
N GLN A 165 -1.19 -9.10 -16.18
CA GLN A 165 -0.30 -9.51 -17.27
C GLN A 165 1.13 -9.81 -16.77
N ALA A 166 1.61 -9.07 -15.74
CA ALA A 166 2.88 -9.36 -15.08
C ALA A 166 2.80 -10.54 -14.10
N ASN A 167 1.65 -11.23 -14.00
CA ASN A 167 1.41 -12.45 -13.22
C ASN A 167 1.45 -12.26 -11.70
N PHE A 168 1.12 -11.07 -11.18
CA PHE A 168 0.95 -10.87 -9.73
C PHE A 168 -0.21 -11.69 -9.18
N ASP A 169 -0.03 -12.30 -7.99
CA ASP A 169 -1.03 -13.12 -7.33
C ASP A 169 -2.21 -12.30 -6.80
N MET A 170 -1.94 -11.06 -6.36
CA MET A 170 -2.90 -10.12 -5.79
C MET A 170 -2.55 -8.69 -6.17
N ILE A 171 -3.50 -7.77 -5.97
CA ILE A 171 -3.26 -6.32 -5.95
C ILE A 171 -3.76 -5.72 -4.65
N GLU A 172 -3.09 -4.66 -4.19
CA GLU A 172 -3.52 -3.85 -3.04
C GLU A 172 -3.78 -2.41 -3.47
N ILE A 173 -4.93 -1.86 -3.13
CA ILE A 173 -5.25 -0.45 -3.34
C ILE A 173 -4.71 0.37 -2.18
N HIS A 174 -3.83 1.32 -2.47
CA HIS A 174 -3.22 2.19 -1.46
C HIS A 174 -4.13 3.37 -1.12
N ALA A 175 -4.94 3.22 -0.06
CA ALA A 175 -5.88 4.22 0.44
C ALA A 175 -5.43 4.80 1.81
N ALA A 176 -4.12 4.97 2.01
CA ALA A 176 -3.52 5.36 3.28
C ALA A 176 -2.46 6.47 3.09
N ASN A 177 -1.87 6.90 4.20
CA ASN A 177 -0.66 7.73 4.23
C ASN A 177 -0.78 9.10 3.56
N GLY A 178 -1.97 9.66 3.46
CA GLY A 178 -2.18 10.98 2.89
C GLY A 178 -2.01 11.05 1.38
N TYR A 179 -2.04 9.92 0.65
CA TYR A 179 -2.02 9.87 -0.80
C TYR A 179 -3.41 10.07 -1.40
N LEU A 180 -3.56 10.03 -2.73
CA LEU A 180 -4.74 10.55 -3.42
C LEU A 180 -6.07 10.00 -2.87
N ILE A 181 -6.20 8.69 -2.68
CA ILE A 181 -7.45 8.11 -2.19
C ILE A 181 -7.71 8.55 -0.74
N ASP A 182 -6.70 8.54 0.13
CA ASP A 182 -6.81 9.03 1.50
C ASP A 182 -7.16 10.53 1.55
N GLN A 183 -6.64 11.33 0.57
CA GLN A 183 -7.00 12.75 0.42
C GLN A 183 -8.49 12.93 0.09
N PHE A 184 -9.10 12.04 -0.70
CA PHE A 184 -10.54 12.04 -0.96
C PHE A 184 -11.36 11.65 0.27
N LEU A 185 -10.92 10.66 1.03
CA LEU A 185 -11.60 10.16 2.22
C LEU A 185 -11.73 11.22 3.32
N ARG A 186 -10.68 12.01 3.55
CA ARG A 186 -10.54 12.88 4.72
C ARG A 186 -11.16 14.28 4.52
N ASP A 187 -11.96 14.73 5.45
CA ASP A 187 -12.65 16.03 5.41
C ASP A 187 -11.69 17.24 5.44
N ARG A 188 -10.47 17.09 5.98
CA ARG A 188 -9.48 18.16 6.03
C ARG A 188 -8.85 18.45 4.67
N THR A 189 -8.77 17.47 3.80
CA THR A 189 -8.17 17.57 2.47
C THR A 189 -9.20 17.59 1.34
N ASN A 190 -10.42 17.13 1.60
CA ASN A 190 -11.51 17.12 0.65
C ASN A 190 -12.57 18.19 1.02
N LYS A 191 -12.58 19.29 0.30
CA LYS A 191 -13.50 20.42 0.45
C LYS A 191 -14.47 20.54 -0.74
N ARG A 192 -14.66 19.43 -1.48
CA ARG A 192 -15.58 19.37 -2.63
C ARG A 192 -17.05 19.48 -2.18
N SER A 193 -17.87 20.02 -3.06
CA SER A 193 -19.32 20.16 -2.87
C SER A 193 -20.13 19.32 -3.88
N ASP A 194 -19.44 18.54 -4.71
CA ASP A 194 -20.05 17.60 -5.66
C ASP A 194 -20.21 16.19 -5.05
N ASN A 195 -20.47 15.18 -5.90
CA ASN A 195 -20.68 13.80 -5.48
C ASN A 195 -19.45 13.09 -4.87
N TYR A 196 -18.29 13.74 -4.86
CA TYR A 196 -17.05 13.20 -4.28
C TYR A 196 -16.63 13.94 -3.00
N GLY A 197 -17.49 14.80 -2.44
CA GLY A 197 -17.20 15.58 -1.23
C GLY A 197 -18.38 15.72 -0.27
N GLY A 198 -18.13 16.30 0.89
CA GLY A 198 -19.14 16.49 1.95
C GLY A 198 -19.34 15.27 2.82
N SER A 199 -20.38 14.46 2.60
CA SER A 199 -20.69 13.29 3.43
C SER A 199 -19.63 12.19 3.33
N ILE A 200 -19.62 11.27 4.30
CA ILE A 200 -18.72 10.11 4.32
C ILE A 200 -18.89 9.26 3.06
N GLU A 201 -20.13 9.02 2.65
CA GLU A 201 -20.46 8.24 1.46
C GLU A 201 -19.85 8.88 0.20
N ASN A 202 -19.99 10.19 0.04
CA ASN A 202 -19.44 10.91 -1.11
C ASN A 202 -17.91 10.92 -1.10
N ARG A 203 -17.29 11.16 0.07
CA ARG A 203 -15.83 11.14 0.21
C ARG A 203 -15.24 9.74 -0.03
N SER A 204 -16.00 8.68 0.25
CA SER A 204 -15.60 7.29 0.02
C SER A 204 -15.85 6.82 -1.42
N ARG A 205 -16.67 7.52 -2.20
CA ARG A 205 -17.09 7.16 -3.55
C ARG A 205 -15.90 6.84 -4.46
N PHE A 206 -14.87 7.66 -4.49
CA PHE A 206 -13.70 7.47 -5.34
C PHE A 206 -12.99 6.13 -5.05
N LEU A 207 -12.78 5.79 -3.77
CA LEU A 207 -12.22 4.49 -3.38
C LEU A 207 -13.11 3.34 -3.85
N LEU A 208 -14.41 3.45 -3.59
CA LEU A 208 -15.37 2.36 -3.86
C LEU A 208 -15.53 2.13 -5.36
N GLU A 209 -15.54 3.17 -6.19
CA GLU A 209 -15.54 3.05 -7.65
C GLU A 209 -14.25 2.37 -8.17
N ILE A 210 -13.08 2.68 -7.60
CA ILE A 210 -11.84 1.98 -7.95
C ILE A 210 -11.98 0.49 -7.61
N ILE A 211 -12.43 0.15 -6.40
CA ILE A 211 -12.60 -1.25 -5.97
C ILE A 211 -13.59 -1.97 -6.89
N ASP A 212 -14.76 -1.38 -7.16
CA ASP A 212 -15.80 -1.97 -8.01
C ASP A 212 -15.27 -2.29 -9.41
N ARG A 213 -14.42 -1.43 -9.95
CA ARG A 213 -13.85 -1.61 -11.30
C ARG A 213 -12.66 -2.57 -11.33
N VAL A 214 -11.81 -2.59 -10.29
CA VAL A 214 -10.65 -3.52 -10.29
C VAL A 214 -11.06 -4.96 -9.98
N ILE A 215 -12.16 -5.21 -9.25
CA ILE A 215 -12.68 -6.57 -9.03
C ILE A 215 -13.27 -7.21 -10.30
N GLU A 216 -13.53 -6.43 -11.36
CA GLU A 216 -13.83 -6.95 -12.68
C GLU A 216 -12.60 -7.57 -13.37
N ILE A 217 -11.38 -7.18 -12.95
CA ILE A 217 -10.09 -7.64 -13.51
C ILE A 217 -9.48 -8.75 -12.67
N TYR A 218 -9.42 -8.56 -11.35
CA TYR A 218 -9.02 -9.56 -10.37
C TYR A 218 -10.22 -10.08 -9.61
N PRO A 219 -10.32 -11.41 -9.30
CA PRO A 219 -11.33 -11.86 -8.35
C PRO A 219 -11.27 -11.06 -7.06
N ALA A 220 -12.42 -10.69 -6.48
CA ALA A 220 -12.46 -9.85 -5.28
C ALA A 220 -11.55 -10.38 -4.15
N ALA A 221 -11.45 -11.71 -3.98
CA ALA A 221 -10.56 -12.37 -3.03
C ALA A 221 -9.05 -12.10 -3.28
N ARG A 222 -8.69 -11.58 -4.45
CA ARG A 222 -7.31 -11.22 -4.84
C ARG A 222 -7.05 -9.71 -4.78
N VAL A 223 -8.00 -8.93 -4.25
CA VAL A 223 -7.88 -7.48 -4.07
C VAL A 223 -7.81 -7.17 -2.58
N GLY A 224 -6.77 -6.46 -2.15
CA GLY A 224 -6.64 -5.90 -0.81
C GLY A 224 -6.81 -4.38 -0.83
N CYS A 225 -7.06 -3.80 0.33
CA CYS A 225 -7.08 -2.34 0.51
C CYS A 225 -6.31 -1.96 1.77
N ARG A 226 -5.39 -0.98 1.65
CA ARG A 226 -4.62 -0.47 2.78
C ARG A 226 -5.13 0.88 3.22
N ILE A 227 -5.43 1.01 4.53
CA ILE A 227 -5.90 2.25 5.18
C ILE A 227 -5.04 2.58 6.40
N ALA A 228 -5.10 3.85 6.87
CA ALA A 228 -4.37 4.35 8.04
C ALA A 228 -5.27 5.29 8.87
N PRO A 229 -6.22 4.79 9.66
CA PRO A 229 -7.33 5.56 10.23
C PRO A 229 -6.94 6.81 11.01
N VAL A 230 -5.84 6.79 11.76
CA VAL A 230 -5.43 7.89 12.66
C VAL A 230 -4.07 8.49 12.32
N SER A 231 -3.36 7.93 11.34
CA SER A 231 -2.06 8.47 10.93
C SER A 231 -2.19 9.89 10.41
N THR A 232 -1.27 10.75 10.84
CA THR A 232 -1.16 12.15 10.38
C THR A 232 -0.09 12.33 9.29
N PHE A 233 0.49 11.23 8.81
CA PHE A 233 1.55 11.22 7.81
C PHE A 233 1.12 11.97 6.54
N ASN A 234 1.99 12.82 5.99
CA ASN A 234 1.72 13.68 4.84
C ASN A 234 0.62 14.74 5.06
N ASP A 235 0.52 15.25 6.28
CA ASP A 235 -0.40 16.35 6.61
C ASP A 235 -1.87 15.96 6.37
N ILE A 236 -2.24 14.75 6.78
CA ILE A 236 -3.60 14.20 6.63
C ILE A 236 -4.31 14.11 7.98
N SER A 237 -5.60 14.39 8.02
CA SER A 237 -6.44 14.17 9.21
C SER A 237 -7.92 14.18 8.84
N ASP A 238 -8.76 13.63 9.71
CA ASP A 238 -10.22 13.67 9.61
C ASP A 238 -10.83 14.10 10.96
N SER A 239 -11.98 14.74 10.91
CA SER A 239 -12.68 15.17 12.13
C SER A 239 -13.37 14.02 12.88
N ASN A 240 -13.71 12.92 12.17
CA ASN A 240 -14.35 11.74 12.74
C ASN A 240 -13.81 10.43 12.09
N PRO A 241 -12.55 10.07 12.34
CA PRO A 241 -11.94 8.92 11.70
C PRO A 241 -12.63 7.58 12.03
N LYS A 242 -13.25 7.48 13.22
CA LYS A 242 -13.97 6.26 13.61
C LYS A 242 -15.16 5.99 12.70
N GLU A 243 -16.03 6.95 12.50
CA GLU A 243 -17.22 6.80 11.65
C GLU A 243 -16.82 6.56 10.18
N LEU A 244 -15.89 7.41 9.67
CA LEU A 244 -15.38 7.29 8.31
C LEU A 244 -14.83 5.88 8.02
N PHE A 245 -13.88 5.40 8.83
CA PHE A 245 -13.20 4.15 8.53
C PHE A 245 -14.03 2.91 8.87
N THR A 246 -14.99 3.00 9.81
CA THR A 246 -15.99 1.93 10.00
C THR A 246 -16.86 1.79 8.74
N TYR A 247 -17.37 2.88 8.20
CA TYR A 247 -18.13 2.88 6.94
C TYR A 247 -17.29 2.32 5.78
N VAL A 248 -16.05 2.76 5.62
CA VAL A 248 -15.14 2.24 4.58
C VAL A 248 -14.91 0.74 4.74
N ALA A 249 -14.68 0.25 5.95
CA ALA A 249 -14.46 -1.16 6.22
C ALA A 249 -15.69 -2.02 5.87
N GLU A 250 -16.88 -1.57 6.25
CA GLU A 250 -18.15 -2.24 5.91
C GLU A 250 -18.37 -2.29 4.39
N GLU A 251 -18.16 -1.16 3.70
CA GLU A 251 -18.34 -1.09 2.24
C GLU A 251 -17.33 -1.98 1.48
N LEU A 252 -16.09 -2.05 1.94
CA LEU A 252 -15.08 -2.94 1.40
C LEU A 252 -15.45 -4.42 1.70
N GLY A 253 -15.95 -4.70 2.89
CA GLY A 253 -16.45 -6.03 3.27
C GLY A 253 -17.58 -6.52 2.38
N LYS A 254 -18.60 -5.69 2.09
CA LYS A 254 -19.72 -6.00 1.18
C LYS A 254 -19.25 -6.40 -0.23
N ARG A 255 -18.06 -5.95 -0.65
CA ARG A 255 -17.43 -6.32 -1.91
C ARG A 255 -16.63 -7.61 -1.85
N ASN A 256 -16.58 -8.26 -0.68
CA ASN A 256 -15.89 -9.53 -0.42
C ASN A 256 -14.42 -9.51 -0.84
N ILE A 257 -13.72 -8.37 -0.63
CA ILE A 257 -12.31 -8.28 -0.97
C ILE A 257 -11.43 -9.16 -0.07
N GLY A 258 -10.23 -9.50 -0.56
CA GLY A 258 -9.33 -10.47 0.05
C GLY A 258 -8.86 -10.07 1.44
N TYR A 259 -8.49 -8.80 1.64
CA TYR A 259 -8.09 -8.33 2.97
C TYR A 259 -8.24 -6.82 3.17
N LEU A 260 -8.41 -6.44 4.43
CA LEU A 260 -8.26 -5.08 4.91
C LEU A 260 -6.93 -4.96 5.66
N HIS A 261 -6.01 -4.18 5.11
CA HIS A 261 -4.67 -3.91 5.67
C HIS A 261 -4.69 -2.57 6.42
N VAL A 262 -4.49 -2.60 7.72
CA VAL A 262 -4.58 -1.41 8.57
C VAL A 262 -3.22 -1.05 9.15
N ILE A 263 -2.81 0.20 8.95
CA ILE A 263 -1.71 0.80 9.72
C ILE A 263 -2.29 1.29 11.04
N GLU A 264 -1.90 0.65 12.14
CA GLU A 264 -2.31 1.03 13.49
C GLU A 264 -1.41 2.15 14.03
N GLY A 265 -2.00 3.25 14.48
CA GLY A 265 -1.26 4.43 14.94
C GLY A 265 -0.66 5.28 13.81
N ASP A 266 0.44 5.95 14.08
CA ASP A 266 1.16 6.78 13.12
C ASP A 266 2.06 5.92 12.20
N THR A 267 2.03 6.22 10.93
CA THR A 267 2.85 5.52 9.92
C THR A 267 4.34 5.63 10.25
N GLY A 268 4.95 4.48 10.56
CA GLY A 268 6.37 4.39 10.95
C GLY A 268 6.69 5.02 12.33
N GLY A 269 5.67 5.40 13.09
CA GLY A 269 5.76 6.00 14.42
C GLY A 269 5.10 5.16 15.51
N ASP A 270 4.59 5.84 16.54
CA ASP A 270 3.94 5.18 17.67
C ASP A 270 2.60 4.55 17.25
N ARG A 271 2.48 3.26 17.53
CA ARG A 271 1.25 2.49 17.30
C ARG A 271 0.09 2.93 18.20
N ASN A 272 0.39 3.47 19.38
CA ASN A 272 -0.59 3.81 20.41
C ASN A 272 -0.81 5.34 20.54
N ASN A 273 -0.42 6.10 19.53
CA ASN A 273 -0.47 7.57 19.58
C ASN A 273 -1.90 8.14 19.77
N GLN A 274 -2.93 7.41 19.32
CA GLN A 274 -4.33 7.78 19.45
C GLN A 274 -5.17 6.55 19.81
N ALA A 275 -6.17 6.75 20.66
CA ALA A 275 -7.13 5.71 20.99
C ALA A 275 -8.05 5.44 19.78
N PHE A 276 -7.93 4.28 19.17
CA PHE A 276 -8.78 3.81 18.09
C PHE A 276 -9.10 2.33 18.27
N ASP A 277 -10.36 1.96 18.04
CA ASP A 277 -10.80 0.58 18.18
C ASP A 277 -10.59 -0.21 16.88
N TYR A 278 -9.35 -0.67 16.67
CA TYR A 278 -8.98 -1.47 15.50
C TYR A 278 -9.69 -2.82 15.44
N LEU A 279 -9.97 -3.45 16.59
CA LEU A 279 -10.67 -4.72 16.62
C LEU A 279 -12.11 -4.58 16.10
N ASN A 280 -12.80 -3.50 16.48
CA ASN A 280 -14.10 -3.21 15.91
C ASN A 280 -14.04 -2.95 14.40
N LEU A 281 -12.99 -2.27 13.92
CA LEU A 281 -12.79 -2.03 12.50
C LEU A 281 -12.62 -3.34 11.71
N TYR A 282 -11.76 -4.25 12.18
CA TYR A 282 -11.57 -5.57 11.55
C TYR A 282 -12.84 -6.41 11.59
N ARG A 283 -13.58 -6.35 12.72
CA ARG A 283 -14.84 -7.05 12.86
C ARG A 283 -15.89 -6.52 11.90
N ALA A 284 -16.08 -5.20 11.79
CA ALA A 284 -16.99 -4.58 10.85
C ALA A 284 -16.71 -5.01 9.39
N PHE A 285 -15.44 -5.06 8.99
CA PHE A 285 -15.03 -5.55 7.68
C PHE A 285 -15.43 -7.02 7.47
N LYS A 286 -15.12 -7.90 8.42
CA LYS A 286 -15.37 -9.35 8.30
C LYS A 286 -16.86 -9.68 8.37
N GLU A 287 -17.62 -9.05 9.25
CA GLU A 287 -19.08 -9.23 9.37
C GLU A 287 -19.81 -8.77 8.10
N ALA A 288 -19.29 -7.76 7.41
CA ALA A 288 -19.83 -7.33 6.12
C ALA A 288 -19.47 -8.28 4.94
N GLY A 289 -18.59 -9.26 5.12
CA GLY A 289 -18.23 -10.27 4.11
C GLY A 289 -16.77 -10.24 3.65
N GLY A 290 -15.94 -9.34 4.18
CA GLY A 290 -14.49 -9.30 3.91
C GLY A 290 -13.78 -10.56 4.41
N LEU A 291 -12.68 -10.97 3.73
CA LEU A 291 -12.13 -12.30 3.92
C LEU A 291 -11.06 -12.38 5.01
N ALA A 292 -10.11 -11.42 5.08
CA ALA A 292 -9.03 -11.44 6.05
C ALA A 292 -8.71 -10.05 6.62
N SER A 293 -8.42 -9.99 7.92
CA SER A 293 -7.86 -8.82 8.59
C SER A 293 -6.34 -8.88 8.57
N MET A 294 -5.66 -7.74 8.30
CA MET A 294 -4.21 -7.63 8.28
C MET A 294 -3.78 -6.40 9.06
N ALA A 295 -3.02 -6.58 10.14
CA ALA A 295 -2.50 -5.50 10.97
C ALA A 295 -1.05 -5.17 10.65
N ASN A 296 -0.69 -3.90 10.71
CA ASN A 296 0.65 -3.39 10.46
C ASN A 296 1.00 -2.27 11.43
N ASN A 297 2.26 -2.05 11.62
CA ASN A 297 2.96 -1.03 12.40
C ASN A 297 3.42 -1.52 13.78
N GLY A 298 4.75 -1.56 13.96
CA GLY A 298 5.39 -1.80 15.26
C GLY A 298 5.14 -3.17 15.89
N TYR A 299 4.77 -4.18 15.12
CA TYR A 299 4.61 -5.54 15.63
C TYR A 299 5.96 -6.19 15.91
N THR A 300 6.11 -6.74 17.13
CA THR A 300 7.12 -7.75 17.50
C THR A 300 6.51 -9.14 17.32
N LYS A 301 7.33 -10.20 17.50
CA LYS A 301 6.81 -11.57 17.50
C LYS A 301 5.73 -11.77 18.56
N GLU A 302 6.00 -11.32 19.79
CA GLU A 302 5.11 -11.48 20.94
C GLU A 302 3.76 -10.78 20.71
N LEU A 303 3.79 -9.55 20.18
CA LEU A 303 2.58 -8.82 19.82
C LEU A 303 1.82 -9.50 18.69
N ALA A 304 2.53 -10.04 17.70
CA ALA A 304 1.94 -10.76 16.60
C ALA A 304 1.27 -12.07 17.05
N GLU A 305 1.92 -12.84 17.92
CA GLU A 305 1.36 -14.08 18.48
C GLU A 305 0.14 -13.79 19.37
N ALA A 306 0.18 -12.75 20.19
CA ALA A 306 -0.95 -12.33 21.02
C ALA A 306 -2.16 -11.86 20.21
N ALA A 307 -1.96 -11.29 19.01
CA ALA A 307 -3.02 -10.79 18.16
C ALA A 307 -3.73 -11.89 17.33
N GLN A 308 -3.18 -13.12 17.25
CA GLN A 308 -3.64 -14.17 16.32
C GLN A 308 -5.07 -14.66 16.54
N ASP A 309 -5.67 -14.46 17.71
CA ASP A 309 -7.06 -14.87 17.95
C ASP A 309 -8.07 -13.90 17.29
N GLU A 310 -7.68 -12.64 17.09
CA GLU A 310 -8.53 -11.57 16.57
C GLU A 310 -8.15 -11.14 15.13
N ILE A 311 -6.85 -11.26 14.76
CA ILE A 311 -6.30 -10.78 13.49
C ILE A 311 -5.73 -11.95 12.71
N ASP A 312 -6.07 -12.02 11.41
CA ASP A 312 -5.68 -13.16 10.58
C ASP A 312 -4.23 -13.08 10.10
N LEU A 313 -3.75 -11.90 9.69
CA LEU A 313 -2.42 -11.69 9.10
C LEU A 313 -1.69 -10.54 9.80
N ILE A 314 -0.38 -10.68 9.99
CA ILE A 314 0.46 -9.63 10.55
C ILE A 314 1.52 -9.20 9.54
N CYS A 315 1.56 -7.89 9.28
CA CYS A 315 2.40 -7.28 8.27
C CYS A 315 3.62 -6.60 8.91
N PHE A 316 4.83 -7.05 8.56
CA PHE A 316 6.09 -6.51 9.04
C PHE A 316 6.77 -5.67 7.96
N GLY A 317 7.17 -4.44 8.30
CA GLY A 317 7.88 -3.53 7.40
C GLY A 317 9.39 -3.56 7.61
N ARG A 318 9.92 -2.60 8.39
CA ARG A 318 11.36 -2.39 8.60
C ARG A 318 12.14 -3.68 8.94
N PRO A 319 11.63 -4.64 9.74
CA PRO A 319 12.35 -5.89 10.00
C PRO A 319 12.71 -6.66 8.72
N PHE A 320 11.86 -6.65 7.68
CA PHE A 320 12.16 -7.31 6.40
C PHE A 320 13.27 -6.62 5.59
N ILE A 321 13.58 -5.35 5.86
CA ILE A 321 14.65 -4.66 5.12
C ILE A 321 15.98 -5.39 5.30
N SER A 322 16.35 -5.66 6.55
CA SER A 322 17.65 -6.23 6.94
C SER A 322 17.59 -7.71 7.32
N ASN A 323 16.41 -8.35 7.22
CA ASN A 323 16.24 -9.77 7.51
C ASN A 323 15.41 -10.42 6.38
N PRO A 324 16.05 -10.81 5.27
CA PRO A 324 15.36 -11.54 4.20
C PRO A 324 14.73 -12.85 4.71
N ASP A 325 15.35 -13.46 5.70
CA ASP A 325 14.96 -14.68 6.41
C ASP A 325 14.09 -14.43 7.67
N LEU A 326 13.37 -13.28 7.70
CA LEU A 326 12.62 -12.85 8.90
C LEU A 326 11.67 -13.93 9.44
N VAL A 327 10.98 -14.66 8.56
CA VAL A 327 10.03 -15.71 8.98
C VAL A 327 10.75 -16.79 9.81
N GLU A 328 11.94 -17.23 9.36
CA GLU A 328 12.75 -18.21 10.07
C GLU A 328 13.26 -17.64 11.40
N LYS A 329 13.78 -16.41 11.38
CA LYS A 329 14.25 -15.73 12.61
C LYS A 329 13.14 -15.58 13.64
N LEU A 330 11.94 -15.17 13.24
CA LEU A 330 10.79 -15.10 14.13
C LEU A 330 10.39 -16.49 14.65
N LYS A 331 10.37 -17.51 13.78
CA LYS A 331 9.98 -18.88 14.16
C LYS A 331 10.90 -19.48 15.21
N TYR A 332 12.21 -19.30 15.05
CA TYR A 332 13.21 -19.92 15.92
C TYR A 332 13.78 -18.97 16.99
N ASN A 333 13.20 -17.78 17.16
CA ASN A 333 13.68 -16.76 18.11
C ASN A 333 15.15 -16.36 17.87
N LEU A 334 15.56 -16.27 16.60
CA LEU A 334 16.90 -15.82 16.25
C LEU A 334 17.00 -14.30 16.34
N PRO A 335 18.19 -13.74 16.61
CA PRO A 335 18.37 -12.29 16.70
C PRO A 335 18.11 -11.62 15.33
N LEU A 336 17.40 -10.50 15.35
CA LEU A 336 17.18 -9.69 14.16
C LEU A 336 18.38 -8.77 13.90
N THR A 337 18.80 -8.69 12.64
CA THR A 337 19.78 -7.71 12.18
C THR A 337 19.10 -6.34 12.13
N PRO A 338 19.65 -5.28 12.76
CA PRO A 338 19.12 -3.94 12.63
C PRO A 338 19.33 -3.40 11.21
N GLY A 339 18.35 -2.65 10.68
CA GLY A 339 18.50 -1.99 9.39
C GLY A 339 19.34 -0.72 9.51
N ASP A 340 20.12 -0.42 8.46
CA ASP A 340 20.79 0.87 8.32
C ASP A 340 19.85 1.85 7.60
N GLU A 341 19.33 2.83 8.34
CA GLU A 341 18.36 3.80 7.82
C GLU A 341 18.93 4.66 6.67
N SER A 342 20.25 4.85 6.62
CA SER A 342 20.92 5.59 5.54
C SER A 342 20.81 4.89 4.18
N THR A 343 20.52 3.57 4.17
CA THR A 343 20.39 2.74 2.97
C THR A 343 18.93 2.46 2.59
N PHE A 344 17.95 2.99 3.31
CA PHE A 344 16.53 2.67 3.05
C PHE A 344 16.06 3.13 1.69
N TYR A 345 16.57 4.24 1.17
CA TYR A 345 16.13 4.82 -0.09
C TYR A 345 17.30 5.01 -1.08
N GLY A 346 17.11 4.55 -2.32
CA GLY A 346 18.12 4.67 -3.38
C GLY A 346 19.37 3.82 -3.16
N GLY A 347 20.41 4.03 -3.96
CA GLY A 347 21.65 3.27 -3.93
C GLY A 347 21.60 1.95 -4.72
N GLY A 348 22.63 1.12 -4.52
CA GLY A 348 22.81 -0.17 -5.17
C GLY A 348 22.41 -1.35 -4.27
N GLU A 349 23.28 -2.36 -4.25
CA GLU A 349 23.10 -3.62 -3.49
C GLU A 349 23.18 -3.39 -1.99
N HIS A 350 24.04 -2.46 -1.55
CA HIS A 350 24.29 -2.19 -0.14
C HIS A 350 23.02 -1.74 0.60
N GLY A 351 22.73 -2.43 1.71
CA GLY A 351 21.52 -2.22 2.51
C GLY A 351 20.23 -2.63 1.80
N TYR A 352 20.33 -3.46 0.73
CA TYR A 352 19.19 -3.91 -0.05
C TYR A 352 19.20 -5.42 -0.27
N THR A 353 20.26 -5.96 -0.90
CA THR A 353 20.37 -7.39 -1.24
C THR A 353 21.58 -8.07 -0.59
N ASP A 354 22.37 -7.37 0.20
CA ASP A 354 23.61 -7.82 0.85
C ASP A 354 23.43 -8.23 2.33
N TYR A 355 22.20 -8.33 2.83
CA TYR A 355 21.88 -8.81 4.19
C TYR A 355 21.88 -10.32 4.32
#